data_3f42909dd0eb6fb4a029f5f7ea27f17b
#
_entry.id   3f42909dd0eb6fb4a029f5f7ea27f17b
#
_cell.length_a   1.000
_cell.length_b   1.000
_cell.length_c   1.000
_cell.angle_alpha   90.00
_cell.angle_beta   90.00
_cell.angle_gamma   90.00
#
_symmetry.space_group_name_H-M   'P 1'
#
loop_
_entity.id
_entity.type
_entity.pdbx_description
1 polymer ?
#
loop_
_entity_poly.entity_id
_entity_poly.type
_entity_poly.pdbx_seq_one_letter_code
_entity_poly.pdbx_strand_id
1 'polypeptide(L)'
;MDRRTLIGGIAGAGAVLAGGPLFARDAIASDDVALTVGTRETRLFRTRPAKPRGVALFSTGHGSWPEKYALLTRHLAEQGWVVLSPLHVDSMRHPDRATFTMQASFGERMADMGAAAAVAAKDYPGLPVIAVGHSFGTLTSLCLGGALSYIAPFRAPAVKAVLGFSTPGKIPGLIQPSAYTSLAVPAMIVTGTADTVPGFVKNPADHLFVGQTAGKSAYTIVAKDGGHELVADGAAMARLAPAVDLFLAAYGRGDAKAAAQLKDWTAPDGDRFVVKAA
;
A
#
# COMPACT_ATOMS: atom_id res chain seq x y z
N MET A 1 59.02 -47.90 42.16
CA MET A 1 58.17 -48.43 41.10
C MET A 1 57.49 -47.23 40.42
N ASP A 2 58.04 -46.82 39.31
CA ASP A 2 57.72 -45.61 38.60
C ASP A 2 56.77 -45.91 37.47
N ARG A 3 55.67 -45.24 37.37
CA ARG A 3 54.79 -45.27 36.17
C ARG A 3 54.55 -43.89 35.65
N ARG A 4 55.36 -43.55 34.66
CA ARG A 4 55.14 -42.37 33.76
C ARG A 4 54.03 -42.68 32.77
N THR A 5 53.01 -41.84 32.78
CA THR A 5 51.95 -41.85 31.77
C THR A 5 52.16 -40.70 30.83
N LEU A 6 52.37 -41.02 29.55
CA LEU A 6 52.42 -40.06 28.44
C LEU A 6 51.04 -39.46 28.18
N ILE A 7 50.96 -38.14 28.15
CA ILE A 7 49.76 -37.43 27.67
C ILE A 7 50.08 -36.96 26.24
N GLY A 8 49.40 -37.57 25.27
CA GLY A 8 49.44 -37.15 23.86
C GLY A 8 48.53 -35.95 23.67
N GLY A 9 49.09 -34.83 23.17
CA GLY A 9 48.34 -33.65 22.82
C GLY A 9 47.66 -33.84 21.46
N ILE A 10 46.35 -33.65 21.41
CA ILE A 10 45.58 -33.53 20.18
C ILE A 10 45.47 -32.04 19.85
N ALA A 11 46.18 -31.62 18.81
CA ALA A 11 46.02 -30.29 18.23
C ALA A 11 44.69 -30.22 17.46
N GLY A 12 43.67 -29.60 18.03
CA GLY A 12 42.42 -29.29 17.39
C GLY A 12 42.61 -28.09 16.44
N ALA A 13 42.55 -28.34 15.13
CA ALA A 13 42.47 -27.28 14.12
C ALA A 13 41.09 -26.61 14.22
N GLY A 14 41.05 -25.40 14.82
CA GLY A 14 39.85 -24.55 14.80
C GLY A 14 39.59 -24.04 13.40
N ALA A 15 38.54 -24.53 12.75
CA ALA A 15 38.00 -23.94 11.51
C ALA A 15 37.40 -22.59 11.85
N VAL A 16 38.06 -21.52 11.48
CA VAL A 16 37.50 -20.17 11.47
C VAL A 16 36.49 -20.14 10.32
N LEU A 17 35.20 -20.27 10.65
CA LEU A 17 34.12 -19.96 9.71
C LEU A 17 34.20 -18.45 9.45
N ALA A 18 34.74 -18.07 8.30
CA ALA A 18 34.65 -16.72 7.77
C ALA A 18 33.17 -16.39 7.58
N GLY A 19 32.57 -15.69 8.54
CA GLY A 19 31.26 -15.10 8.40
C GLY A 19 31.31 -14.14 7.20
N GLY A 20 30.64 -14.52 6.10
CA GLY A 20 30.41 -13.61 4.99
C GLY A 20 29.69 -12.36 5.49
N PRO A 21 29.81 -11.22 4.77
CA PRO A 21 29.17 -9.99 5.20
C PRO A 21 27.66 -10.23 5.33
N LEU A 22 27.14 -10.17 6.54
CA LEU A 22 25.73 -9.96 6.80
C LEU A 22 25.39 -8.65 6.10
N PHE A 23 24.72 -8.73 4.94
CA PHE A 23 24.12 -7.55 4.33
C PHE A 23 23.21 -6.95 5.39
N ALA A 24 23.63 -5.85 5.99
CA ALA A 24 22.80 -5.09 6.89
C ALA A 24 21.54 -4.71 6.10
N ARG A 25 20.40 -5.32 6.46
CA ARG A 25 19.12 -4.85 5.92
C ARG A 25 19.06 -3.37 6.23
N ASP A 26 18.90 -2.55 5.18
CA ASP A 26 18.79 -1.10 5.33
C ASP A 26 17.78 -0.80 6.45
N ALA A 27 18.17 -0.04 7.45
CA ALA A 27 17.34 0.23 8.61
C ALA A 27 16.06 0.96 8.18
N ILE A 28 14.91 0.41 8.54
CA ILE A 28 13.61 1.07 8.35
C ILE A 28 13.29 1.78 9.65
N ALA A 29 13.08 3.09 9.58
CA ALA A 29 12.65 3.92 10.72
C ALA A 29 11.15 4.18 10.65
N SER A 30 10.47 4.10 11.78
CA SER A 30 9.06 4.46 11.91
C SER A 30 8.88 5.44 13.05
N ASP A 31 8.16 6.51 12.80
CA ASP A 31 7.76 7.53 13.76
C ASP A 31 6.42 8.15 13.37
N ASP A 32 5.91 9.05 14.19
CA ASP A 32 4.79 9.90 13.83
C ASP A 32 5.06 11.34 14.26
N VAL A 33 4.49 12.28 13.52
CA VAL A 33 4.62 13.73 13.75
C VAL A 33 3.26 14.41 13.72
N ALA A 34 3.16 15.59 14.29
CA ALA A 34 1.98 16.43 14.13
C ALA A 34 1.77 16.79 12.64
N LEU A 35 0.52 16.77 12.21
CA LEU A 35 0.08 17.17 10.87
C LEU A 35 -1.06 18.16 11.00
N THR A 36 -0.86 19.38 10.51
CA THR A 36 -1.89 20.42 10.45
C THR A 36 -2.68 20.26 9.14
N VAL A 37 -4.00 20.17 9.24
CA VAL A 37 -4.94 20.04 8.12
C VAL A 37 -5.98 21.16 8.22
N GLY A 38 -5.77 22.26 7.51
CA GLY A 38 -6.55 23.47 7.70
C GLY A 38 -6.39 24.02 9.12
N THR A 39 -7.47 24.02 9.91
CA THR A 39 -7.46 24.41 11.34
C THR A 39 -7.39 23.21 12.29
N ARG A 40 -7.34 21.99 11.76
CA ARG A 40 -7.33 20.75 12.55
C ARG A 40 -5.92 20.20 12.69
N GLU A 41 -5.63 19.64 13.84
CA GLU A 41 -4.41 18.87 14.09
C GLU A 41 -4.72 17.38 14.05
N THR A 42 -3.81 16.61 13.43
CA THR A 42 -3.80 15.13 13.46
C THR A 42 -2.36 14.61 13.50
N ARG A 43 -2.16 13.32 13.29
CA ARG A 43 -0.82 12.70 13.25
C ARG A 43 -0.53 12.17 11.85
N LEU A 44 0.72 12.32 11.40
CA LEU A 44 1.26 11.71 10.20
C LEU A 44 2.25 10.61 10.61
N PHE A 45 1.87 9.36 10.36
CA PHE A 45 2.73 8.21 10.56
C PHE A 45 3.65 8.05 9.35
N ARG A 46 4.94 7.83 9.62
CA ARG A 46 5.97 7.75 8.59
C ARG A 46 6.75 6.45 8.75
N THR A 47 6.86 5.68 7.66
CA THR A 47 7.78 4.53 7.59
C THR A 47 8.79 4.82 6.50
N ARG A 48 10.09 4.88 6.86
CA ARG A 48 11.14 5.42 5.99
C ARG A 48 12.26 4.42 5.80
N PRO A 49 12.60 4.06 4.56
CA PRO A 49 13.82 3.33 4.25
C PRO A 49 15.05 4.23 4.43
N ALA A 50 16.23 3.62 4.63
CA ALA A 50 17.49 4.37 4.67
C ALA A 50 17.81 5.11 3.36
N LYS A 51 17.35 4.54 2.23
CA LYS A 51 17.55 5.11 0.88
C LYS A 51 16.21 5.27 0.16
N PRO A 52 15.51 6.40 0.35
CA PRO A 52 14.24 6.67 -0.32
C PRO A 52 14.39 6.71 -1.85
N ARG A 53 13.46 6.06 -2.56
CA ARG A 53 13.36 6.05 -4.02
C ARG A 53 11.98 6.48 -4.54
N GLY A 54 11.07 6.80 -3.64
CA GLY A 54 9.71 7.27 -3.92
C GLY A 54 8.93 7.49 -2.64
N VAL A 55 7.75 8.06 -2.76
CA VAL A 55 6.82 8.33 -1.66
C VAL A 55 5.50 7.63 -1.93
N ALA A 56 4.98 6.90 -0.96
CA ALA A 56 3.66 6.30 -0.94
C ALA A 56 2.75 7.08 0.04
N LEU A 57 1.75 7.76 -0.49
CA LEU A 57 0.68 8.35 0.29
C LEU A 57 -0.31 7.24 0.64
N PHE A 58 -0.37 6.82 1.90
CA PHE A 58 -1.17 5.68 2.33
C PHE A 58 -2.41 6.10 3.11
N SER A 59 -3.59 5.69 2.62
CA SER A 59 -4.89 5.89 3.27
C SER A 59 -5.43 4.57 3.83
N THR A 60 -5.71 4.54 5.13
CA THR A 60 -6.21 3.36 5.86
C THR A 60 -7.69 3.08 5.56
N GLY A 61 -8.18 1.87 5.88
CA GLY A 61 -9.60 1.53 5.84
C GLY A 61 -10.45 2.37 6.83
N HIS A 62 -11.78 2.32 6.69
CA HIS A 62 -12.69 3.00 7.61
C HIS A 62 -12.48 2.53 9.05
N GLY A 63 -12.42 3.45 9.98
CA GLY A 63 -12.21 3.16 11.41
C GLY A 63 -10.81 2.66 11.76
N SER A 64 -9.95 2.40 10.79
CA SER A 64 -8.63 1.82 10.99
C SER A 64 -7.56 2.90 11.31
N TRP A 65 -6.33 2.48 11.60
CA TRP A 65 -5.21 3.36 11.94
C TRP A 65 -3.91 2.84 11.32
N PRO A 66 -2.90 3.70 11.10
CA PRO A 66 -1.71 3.36 10.31
C PRO A 66 -0.92 2.13 10.80
N GLU A 67 -0.73 1.95 12.11
CA GLU A 67 0.09 0.84 12.64
C GLU A 67 -0.54 -0.54 12.43
N LYS A 68 -1.86 -0.62 12.19
CA LYS A 68 -2.51 -1.89 11.81
C LYS A 68 -1.94 -2.44 10.50
N TYR A 69 -1.36 -1.59 9.67
CA TYR A 69 -0.82 -1.94 8.34
C TYR A 69 0.71 -2.08 8.34
N ALA A 70 1.32 -2.40 9.49
CA ALA A 70 2.77 -2.50 9.61
C ALA A 70 3.40 -3.47 8.59
N LEU A 71 2.72 -4.56 8.23
CA LEU A 71 3.18 -5.51 7.21
C LEU A 71 3.32 -4.82 5.84
N LEU A 72 2.28 -4.14 5.38
CA LEU A 72 2.29 -3.42 4.09
C LEU A 72 3.28 -2.26 4.09
N THR A 73 3.24 -1.41 5.12
CA THR A 73 4.10 -0.21 5.16
C THR A 73 5.58 -0.58 5.24
N ARG A 74 5.91 -1.66 5.93
CA ARG A 74 7.26 -2.21 5.96
C ARG A 74 7.67 -2.77 4.61
N HIS A 75 6.82 -3.56 3.93
CA HIS A 75 7.09 -4.07 2.60
C HIS A 75 7.37 -2.92 1.61
N LEU A 76 6.52 -1.89 1.59
CA LEU A 76 6.74 -0.71 0.76
C LEU A 76 8.08 -0.01 1.06
N ALA A 77 8.44 0.10 2.35
CA ALA A 77 9.71 0.69 2.74
C ALA A 77 10.91 -0.18 2.32
N GLU A 78 10.81 -1.51 2.42
CA GLU A 78 11.83 -2.45 1.89
C GLU A 78 12.04 -2.28 0.38
N GLN A 79 10.97 -1.89 -0.35
CA GLN A 79 11.03 -1.52 -1.77
C GLN A 79 11.52 -0.08 -2.03
N GLY A 80 11.88 0.67 -0.98
CA GLY A 80 12.40 2.04 -1.08
C GLY A 80 11.33 3.14 -1.10
N TRP A 81 10.09 2.85 -0.76
CA TRP A 81 9.04 3.85 -0.63
C TRP A 81 9.01 4.43 0.78
N VAL A 82 9.06 5.76 0.91
CA VAL A 82 8.66 6.43 2.15
C VAL A 82 7.15 6.36 2.22
N VAL A 83 6.61 5.77 3.29
CA VAL A 83 5.15 5.71 3.49
C VAL A 83 4.73 6.84 4.42
N LEU A 84 3.81 7.67 3.93
CA LEU A 84 3.18 8.76 4.69
C LEU A 84 1.70 8.42 4.87
N SER A 85 1.28 8.17 6.11
CA SER A 85 -0.09 7.76 6.44
C SER A 85 -0.69 8.67 7.51
N PRO A 86 -1.61 9.57 7.16
CA PRO A 86 -2.29 10.38 8.16
C PRO A 86 -3.27 9.54 9.01
N LEU A 87 -3.45 9.91 10.26
CA LEU A 87 -4.52 9.41 11.10
C LEU A 87 -5.81 10.12 10.72
N HIS A 88 -6.69 9.43 10.01
CA HIS A 88 -7.95 10.00 9.54
C HIS A 88 -8.95 10.21 10.68
N VAL A 89 -9.82 11.20 10.53
CA VAL A 89 -10.84 11.57 11.54
C VAL A 89 -11.80 10.45 11.92
N ASP A 90 -12.06 9.51 11.02
CA ASP A 90 -12.92 8.35 11.27
C ASP A 90 -12.19 7.18 11.94
N SER A 91 -10.88 7.28 12.13
CA SER A 91 -10.09 6.27 12.84
C SER A 91 -10.60 6.08 14.28
N MET A 92 -10.67 4.83 14.73
CA MET A 92 -10.98 4.52 16.14
C MET A 92 -9.99 5.11 17.15
N ARG A 93 -8.81 5.55 16.66
CA ARG A 93 -7.78 6.22 17.48
C ARG A 93 -7.79 7.75 17.37
N HIS A 94 -8.65 8.33 16.50
CA HIS A 94 -8.75 9.79 16.40
C HIS A 94 -9.59 10.34 17.56
N PRO A 95 -9.10 11.36 18.30
CA PRO A 95 -9.80 11.88 19.47
C PRO A 95 -11.20 12.42 19.14
N ASP A 96 -11.35 13.09 17.99
CA ASP A 96 -12.60 13.73 17.59
C ASP A 96 -13.49 12.81 16.71
N ARG A 97 -13.22 11.52 16.66
CA ARG A 97 -13.95 10.58 15.79
C ARG A 97 -15.47 10.69 15.90
N ALA A 98 -15.98 10.87 17.10
CA ALA A 98 -17.43 10.94 17.35
C ALA A 98 -18.12 12.16 16.71
N THR A 99 -17.37 13.17 16.31
CA THR A 99 -17.89 14.39 15.68
C THR A 99 -18.08 14.26 14.17
N PHE A 100 -17.58 13.19 13.56
CA PHE A 100 -17.61 13.00 12.11
C PHE A 100 -18.51 11.83 11.71
N THR A 101 -19.48 12.07 10.82
CA THR A 101 -20.19 11.01 10.12
C THR A 101 -19.26 10.35 9.09
N MET A 102 -19.61 9.16 8.60
CA MET A 102 -18.87 8.50 7.51
C MET A 102 -18.80 9.40 6.27
N GLN A 103 -19.87 10.09 5.92
CA GLN A 103 -19.92 10.98 4.77
C GLN A 103 -19.01 12.21 4.95
N ALA A 104 -19.06 12.85 6.12
CA ALA A 104 -18.19 13.99 6.44
C ALA A 104 -16.72 13.56 6.46
N SER A 105 -16.41 12.37 6.95
CA SER A 105 -15.04 11.86 7.00
C SER A 105 -14.40 11.70 5.61
N PHE A 106 -15.17 11.53 4.53
CA PHE A 106 -14.60 11.43 3.19
C PHE A 106 -13.90 12.73 2.75
N GLY A 107 -14.54 13.88 2.97
CA GLY A 107 -13.92 15.17 2.67
C GLY A 107 -12.67 15.43 3.52
N GLU A 108 -12.73 15.10 4.82
CA GLU A 108 -11.58 15.21 5.73
C GLU A 108 -10.42 14.30 5.32
N ARG A 109 -10.70 13.06 4.88
CA ARG A 109 -9.67 12.17 4.34
C ARG A 109 -8.95 12.75 3.13
N MET A 110 -9.70 13.41 2.22
CA MET A 110 -9.09 14.09 1.08
C MET A 110 -8.19 15.25 1.52
N ALA A 111 -8.62 16.01 2.53
CA ALA A 111 -7.80 17.10 3.11
C ALA A 111 -6.54 16.54 3.80
N ASP A 112 -6.65 15.46 4.58
CA ASP A 112 -5.52 14.77 5.22
C ASP A 112 -4.50 14.31 4.18
N MET A 113 -4.96 13.68 3.09
CA MET A 113 -4.08 13.22 2.02
C MET A 113 -3.44 14.38 1.25
N GLY A 114 -4.15 15.51 1.11
CA GLY A 114 -3.60 16.75 0.56
C GLY A 114 -2.46 17.29 1.42
N ALA A 115 -2.63 17.31 2.74
CA ALA A 115 -1.59 17.72 3.69
C ALA A 115 -0.39 16.75 3.66
N ALA A 116 -0.62 15.44 3.60
CA ALA A 116 0.45 14.44 3.45
C ALA A 116 1.20 14.60 2.12
N ALA A 117 0.50 14.94 1.03
CA ALA A 117 1.12 15.25 -0.26
C ALA A 117 1.98 16.51 -0.20
N ALA A 118 1.58 17.53 0.55
CA ALA A 118 2.39 18.74 0.77
C ALA A 118 3.69 18.39 1.55
N VAL A 119 3.61 17.52 2.56
CA VAL A 119 4.80 17.01 3.27
C VAL A 119 5.69 16.24 2.29
N ALA A 120 5.12 15.37 1.43
CA ALA A 120 5.89 14.64 0.41
C ALA A 120 6.66 15.60 -0.51
N ALA A 121 6.00 16.65 -1.00
CA ALA A 121 6.62 17.63 -1.90
C ALA A 121 7.74 18.44 -1.22
N LYS A 122 7.58 18.76 0.07
CA LYS A 122 8.54 19.52 0.87
C LYS A 122 9.76 18.67 1.26
N ASP A 123 9.52 17.50 1.86
CA ASP A 123 10.57 16.72 2.51
C ASP A 123 11.26 15.73 1.56
N TYR A 124 10.61 15.39 0.42
CA TYR A 124 11.11 14.43 -0.57
C TYR A 124 11.00 14.99 -2.01
N PRO A 125 11.56 16.18 -2.28
CA PRO A 125 11.43 16.83 -3.59
C PRO A 125 12.03 15.94 -4.70
N GLY A 126 11.32 15.88 -5.84
CA GLY A 126 11.78 15.12 -7.02
C GLY A 126 11.55 13.61 -6.96
N LEU A 127 11.19 13.04 -5.82
CA LEU A 127 10.84 11.63 -5.75
C LEU A 127 9.44 11.36 -6.35
N PRO A 128 9.25 10.24 -7.08
CA PRO A 128 7.95 9.86 -7.59
C PRO A 128 6.98 9.57 -6.44
N VAL A 129 5.71 9.94 -6.64
CA VAL A 129 4.64 9.76 -5.66
C VAL A 129 3.62 8.76 -6.17
N ILE A 130 3.23 7.82 -5.34
CA ILE A 130 2.10 6.89 -5.55
C ILE A 130 1.05 7.08 -4.47
N ALA A 131 -0.19 6.70 -4.77
CA ALA A 131 -1.25 6.60 -3.76
C ALA A 131 -1.53 5.13 -3.47
N VAL A 132 -1.60 4.78 -2.19
CA VAL A 132 -1.85 3.41 -1.71
C VAL A 132 -3.02 3.44 -0.74
N GLY A 133 -3.89 2.44 -0.77
CA GLY A 133 -5.02 2.41 0.14
C GLY A 133 -5.54 1.01 0.45
N HIS A 134 -6.30 0.91 1.52
CA HIS A 134 -7.09 -0.27 1.85
C HIS A 134 -8.56 0.11 2.04
N SER A 135 -9.48 -0.66 1.43
CA SER A 135 -10.93 -0.49 1.61
C SER A 135 -11.38 0.95 1.29
N PHE A 136 -11.92 1.71 2.24
CA PHE A 136 -12.27 3.11 2.07
C PHE A 136 -11.05 3.97 1.68
N GLY A 137 -9.87 3.62 2.18
CA GLY A 137 -8.60 4.25 1.77
C GLY A 137 -8.25 3.99 0.31
N THR A 138 -8.66 2.86 -0.28
CA THR A 138 -8.53 2.61 -1.71
C THR A 138 -9.34 3.64 -2.52
N LEU A 139 -10.59 3.92 -2.11
CA LEU A 139 -11.38 4.96 -2.76
C LEU A 139 -10.70 6.34 -2.67
N THR A 140 -10.22 6.70 -1.48
CA THR A 140 -9.45 7.94 -1.26
C THR A 140 -8.24 8.01 -2.21
N SER A 141 -7.48 6.92 -2.34
CA SER A 141 -6.31 6.83 -3.23
C SER A 141 -6.69 6.90 -4.71
N LEU A 142 -7.80 6.28 -5.12
CA LEU A 142 -8.34 6.38 -6.48
C LEU A 142 -8.76 7.82 -6.81
N CYS A 143 -9.31 8.55 -5.85
CA CYS A 143 -9.62 9.97 -6.01
C CYS A 143 -8.36 10.80 -6.25
N LEU A 144 -7.26 10.55 -5.53
CA LEU A 144 -5.96 11.18 -5.82
C LEU A 144 -5.46 10.83 -7.23
N GLY A 145 -5.82 9.68 -7.77
CA GLY A 145 -5.57 9.28 -9.16
C GLY A 145 -6.50 9.91 -10.19
N GLY A 146 -7.57 10.59 -9.76
CA GLY A 146 -8.54 11.29 -10.63
C GLY A 146 -9.92 10.66 -10.69
N ALA A 147 -10.24 9.65 -9.87
CA ALA A 147 -11.59 9.07 -9.79
C ALA A 147 -12.61 10.07 -9.22
N LEU A 148 -13.89 9.80 -9.44
CA LEU A 148 -15.03 10.58 -8.94
C LEU A 148 -14.98 12.07 -9.35
N SER A 149 -14.50 12.38 -10.56
CA SER A 149 -14.38 13.75 -11.05
C SER A 149 -15.73 14.49 -11.15
N TYR A 150 -16.85 13.77 -11.16
CA TYR A 150 -18.19 14.36 -11.11
C TYR A 150 -18.57 14.90 -9.71
N ILE A 151 -17.80 14.58 -8.66
CA ILE A 151 -18.00 15.12 -7.33
C ILE A 151 -17.12 16.36 -7.12
N ALA A 152 -15.81 16.21 -7.35
CA ALA A 152 -14.83 17.27 -7.21
C ALA A 152 -13.50 16.91 -7.92
N PRO A 153 -12.63 17.90 -8.21
CA PRO A 153 -11.32 17.68 -8.82
C PRO A 153 -10.28 17.19 -7.78
N PHE A 154 -10.48 15.97 -7.26
CA PHE A 154 -9.63 15.39 -6.21
C PHE A 154 -8.22 15.03 -6.66
N ARG A 155 -7.95 15.01 -7.95
CA ARG A 155 -6.68 14.54 -8.49
C ARG A 155 -5.49 15.30 -7.92
N ALA A 156 -4.49 14.57 -7.40
CA ALA A 156 -3.17 15.07 -7.06
C ALA A 156 -2.20 14.84 -8.24
N PRO A 157 -1.75 15.89 -8.97
CA PRO A 157 -0.96 15.75 -10.20
C PRO A 157 0.37 14.99 -10.01
N ALA A 158 0.93 15.02 -8.79
CA ALA A 158 2.16 14.31 -8.45
C ALA A 158 2.00 12.79 -8.43
N VAL A 159 0.77 12.27 -8.19
CA VAL A 159 0.49 10.84 -8.15
C VAL A 159 0.64 10.22 -9.52
N LYS A 160 1.48 9.18 -9.62
CA LYS A 160 1.82 8.46 -10.86
C LYS A 160 1.08 7.14 -11.03
N ALA A 161 0.71 6.50 -9.92
CA ALA A 161 -0.01 5.22 -9.90
C ALA A 161 -0.83 5.08 -8.62
N VAL A 162 -1.86 4.23 -8.66
CA VAL A 162 -2.68 3.88 -7.49
C VAL A 162 -2.60 2.37 -7.24
N LEU A 163 -2.31 2.00 -5.99
CA LEU A 163 -2.37 0.63 -5.49
C LEU A 163 -3.46 0.53 -4.42
N GLY A 164 -4.47 -0.29 -4.63
CA GLY A 164 -5.54 -0.52 -3.68
C GLY A 164 -5.61 -1.97 -3.21
N PHE A 165 -5.79 -2.18 -1.92
CA PHE A 165 -6.12 -3.47 -1.33
C PHE A 165 -7.59 -3.46 -0.94
N SER A 166 -8.41 -4.29 -1.57
CA SER A 166 -9.87 -4.21 -1.51
C SER A 166 -10.40 -2.84 -1.95
N THR A 167 -11.70 -2.69 -1.96
CA THR A 167 -12.40 -1.41 -2.21
C THR A 167 -13.62 -1.34 -1.29
N PRO A 168 -14.28 -0.20 -1.17
CA PRO A 168 -15.57 -0.15 -0.47
C PRO A 168 -16.72 -0.70 -1.33
N GLY A 169 -16.45 -1.33 -2.47
CA GLY A 169 -17.46 -1.82 -3.40
C GLY A 169 -18.22 -0.72 -4.11
N LYS A 170 -19.47 -1.00 -4.44
CA LYS A 170 -20.38 -0.07 -5.13
C LYS A 170 -21.29 0.64 -4.13
N ILE A 171 -20.77 1.69 -3.47
CA ILE A 171 -21.55 2.48 -2.50
C ILE A 171 -22.71 3.19 -3.24
N PRO A 172 -23.98 2.90 -2.92
CA PRO A 172 -25.13 3.54 -3.55
C PRO A 172 -25.08 5.08 -3.42
N GLY A 173 -25.39 5.78 -4.50
CA GLY A 173 -25.37 7.25 -4.56
C GLY A 173 -23.98 7.87 -4.69
N LEU A 174 -22.91 7.17 -4.31
CA LEU A 174 -21.54 7.65 -4.41
C LEU A 174 -20.83 7.07 -5.64
N ILE A 175 -20.88 5.75 -5.84
CA ILE A 175 -20.17 5.07 -6.93
C ILE A 175 -21.09 4.90 -8.12
N GLN A 176 -21.04 5.85 -9.06
CA GLN A 176 -21.77 5.80 -10.33
C GLN A 176 -21.03 4.92 -11.35
N PRO A 177 -21.68 4.52 -12.46
CA PRO A 177 -21.02 3.78 -13.55
C PRO A 177 -19.75 4.44 -14.09
N SER A 178 -19.69 5.78 -14.08
CA SER A 178 -18.55 6.58 -14.54
C SER A 178 -17.50 6.85 -13.49
N ALA A 179 -17.63 6.30 -12.27
CA ALA A 179 -16.80 6.66 -11.12
C ALA A 179 -15.29 6.62 -11.37
N TYR A 180 -14.82 5.66 -12.17
CA TYR A 180 -13.40 5.44 -12.43
C TYR A 180 -12.98 5.75 -13.87
N THR A 181 -13.88 6.22 -14.72
CA THR A 181 -13.56 6.57 -16.13
C THR A 181 -12.61 7.76 -16.22
N SER A 182 -12.62 8.65 -15.23
CA SER A 182 -11.75 9.82 -15.13
C SER A 182 -10.38 9.54 -14.49
N LEU A 183 -10.10 8.28 -14.11
CA LEU A 183 -8.77 7.90 -13.64
C LEU A 183 -7.70 8.25 -14.67
N ALA A 184 -6.74 9.08 -14.26
CA ALA A 184 -5.72 9.65 -15.14
C ALA A 184 -4.37 8.90 -15.04
N VAL A 185 -4.27 7.93 -14.14
CA VAL A 185 -3.06 7.13 -13.88
C VAL A 185 -3.41 5.63 -13.83
N PRO A 186 -2.45 4.74 -14.09
CA PRO A 186 -2.65 3.31 -13.91
C PRO A 186 -3.02 2.94 -12.47
N ALA A 187 -3.88 1.93 -12.33
CA ALA A 187 -4.31 1.44 -11.03
C ALA A 187 -4.16 -0.08 -10.93
N MET A 188 -3.76 -0.57 -9.75
CA MET A 188 -3.82 -1.98 -9.40
C MET A 188 -4.73 -2.17 -8.19
N ILE A 189 -5.66 -3.10 -8.29
CA ILE A 189 -6.51 -3.53 -7.18
C ILE A 189 -6.16 -4.98 -6.81
N VAL A 190 -5.86 -5.20 -5.55
CA VAL A 190 -5.65 -6.52 -4.97
C VAL A 190 -6.85 -6.83 -4.08
N THR A 191 -7.59 -7.88 -4.39
CA THR A 191 -8.78 -8.33 -3.65
C THR A 191 -8.79 -9.85 -3.55
N GLY A 192 -9.83 -10.45 -3.02
CA GLY A 192 -9.92 -11.90 -2.92
C GLY A 192 -11.30 -12.46 -3.20
N THR A 193 -11.39 -13.79 -3.37
CA THR A 193 -12.65 -14.48 -3.66
C THR A 193 -13.62 -14.47 -2.48
N ALA A 194 -13.13 -14.24 -1.25
CA ALA A 194 -13.91 -14.12 -0.03
C ALA A 194 -13.97 -12.68 0.53
N ASP A 195 -13.61 -11.68 -0.28
CA ASP A 195 -13.56 -10.28 0.13
C ASP A 195 -14.98 -9.69 0.23
N THR A 196 -15.56 -9.81 1.40
CA THR A 196 -16.88 -9.25 1.74
C THR A 196 -16.77 -8.35 2.96
N VAL A 197 -17.64 -7.33 3.02
CA VAL A 197 -17.74 -6.42 4.16
C VAL A 197 -19.21 -6.33 4.58
N PRO A 198 -19.59 -6.77 5.78
CA PRO A 198 -20.97 -6.68 6.26
C PRO A 198 -21.53 -5.26 6.11
N GLY A 199 -22.70 -5.15 5.49
CA GLY A 199 -23.36 -3.86 5.26
C GLY A 199 -22.87 -3.07 4.04
N PHE A 200 -21.68 -3.38 3.47
CA PHE A 200 -21.08 -2.62 2.36
C PHE A 200 -20.82 -3.47 1.11
N VAL A 201 -20.10 -4.57 1.23
CA VAL A 201 -19.75 -5.44 0.10
C VAL A 201 -20.33 -6.83 0.35
N LYS A 202 -21.40 -7.16 -0.36
CA LYS A 202 -22.05 -8.48 -0.27
C LYS A 202 -21.45 -9.46 -1.31
N ASN A 203 -20.97 -8.93 -2.43
CA ASN A 203 -20.44 -9.72 -3.53
C ASN A 203 -18.97 -9.32 -3.80
N PRO A 204 -18.01 -10.24 -3.64
CA PRO A 204 -16.60 -9.95 -3.94
C PRO A 204 -16.37 -9.42 -5.36
N ALA A 205 -17.25 -9.76 -6.31
CA ALA A 205 -17.15 -9.23 -7.68
C ALA A 205 -17.30 -7.70 -7.77
N ASP A 206 -17.85 -7.03 -6.75
CA ASP A 206 -17.96 -5.58 -6.75
C ASP A 206 -16.60 -4.88 -6.70
N HIS A 207 -15.56 -5.55 -6.18
CA HIS A 207 -14.19 -5.04 -6.20
C HIS A 207 -13.59 -4.97 -7.60
N LEU A 208 -14.10 -5.76 -8.56
CA LEU A 208 -13.61 -5.76 -9.95
C LEU A 208 -14.04 -4.52 -10.73
N PHE A 209 -14.98 -3.75 -10.20
CA PHE A 209 -15.58 -2.61 -10.90
C PHE A 209 -14.54 -1.54 -11.28
N VAL A 210 -13.55 -1.29 -10.44
CA VAL A 210 -12.43 -0.38 -10.75
C VAL A 210 -11.70 -0.85 -12.01
N GLY A 211 -11.25 -2.11 -12.03
CA GLY A 211 -10.55 -2.69 -13.17
C GLY A 211 -11.36 -2.71 -14.46
N GLN A 212 -12.69 -2.89 -14.34
CA GLN A 212 -13.58 -2.94 -15.50
C GLN A 212 -13.84 -1.57 -16.13
N THR A 213 -13.86 -0.49 -15.32
CA THR A 213 -14.33 0.83 -15.75
C THR A 213 -13.26 1.91 -15.78
N ALA A 214 -12.06 1.67 -15.25
CA ALA A 214 -10.96 2.64 -15.25
C ALA A 214 -10.66 3.23 -16.63
N GLY A 215 -10.40 4.53 -16.69
CA GLY A 215 -10.06 5.25 -17.92
C GLY A 215 -8.61 5.05 -18.38
N LYS A 216 -7.78 4.40 -17.57
CA LYS A 216 -6.39 4.05 -17.86
C LYS A 216 -6.16 2.55 -17.61
N SER A 217 -4.96 2.05 -17.93
CA SER A 217 -4.60 0.66 -17.67
C SER A 217 -4.88 0.29 -16.22
N ALA A 218 -5.60 -0.79 -16.02
CA ALA A 218 -5.97 -1.30 -14.72
C ALA A 218 -5.61 -2.78 -14.60
N TYR A 219 -5.10 -3.13 -13.44
CA TYR A 219 -4.66 -4.46 -13.08
C TYR A 219 -5.47 -4.91 -11.87
N THR A 220 -5.97 -6.13 -11.90
CA THR A 220 -6.71 -6.68 -10.77
C THR A 220 -6.18 -8.05 -10.42
N ILE A 221 -5.76 -8.23 -9.18
CA ILE A 221 -5.42 -9.53 -8.62
C ILE A 221 -6.58 -9.97 -7.74
N VAL A 222 -7.10 -11.18 -7.99
CA VAL A 222 -8.12 -11.81 -7.14
C VAL A 222 -7.49 -13.03 -6.48
N ALA A 223 -7.11 -12.87 -5.23
CA ALA A 223 -6.49 -13.92 -4.43
C ALA A 223 -7.52 -14.99 -4.07
N LYS A 224 -7.20 -16.25 -4.29
CA LYS A 224 -8.02 -17.39 -3.85
C LYS A 224 -8.16 -17.33 -2.32
N ASP A 225 -9.37 -17.48 -1.83
CA ASP A 225 -9.74 -17.47 -0.40
C ASP A 225 -9.34 -16.20 0.36
N GLY A 226 -8.83 -15.17 -0.34
CA GLY A 226 -8.49 -13.88 0.22
C GLY A 226 -9.75 -13.15 0.70
N GLY A 227 -9.74 -12.69 1.96
CA GLY A 227 -10.79 -11.88 2.56
C GLY A 227 -10.45 -10.39 2.55
N HIS A 228 -11.32 -9.57 3.18
CA HIS A 228 -11.16 -8.12 3.23
C HIS A 228 -9.84 -7.65 3.86
N GLU A 229 -9.36 -8.38 4.86
CA GLU A 229 -8.12 -8.08 5.59
C GLU A 229 -6.89 -8.80 4.99
N LEU A 230 -6.95 -9.26 3.75
CA LEU A 230 -5.83 -9.94 3.05
C LEU A 230 -4.52 -9.13 3.13
N VAL A 231 -4.60 -7.80 3.21
CA VAL A 231 -3.45 -6.90 3.40
C VAL A 231 -2.67 -7.14 4.70
N ALA A 232 -3.30 -7.79 5.69
CA ALA A 232 -2.69 -8.17 6.95
C ALA A 232 -2.25 -9.66 6.99
N ASP A 233 -2.54 -10.43 5.94
CA ASP A 233 -2.12 -11.83 5.81
C ASP A 233 -0.72 -11.90 5.19
N GLY A 234 0.27 -12.31 6.01
CA GLY A 234 1.66 -12.39 5.58
C GLY A 234 1.91 -13.39 4.46
N ALA A 235 1.20 -14.51 4.41
CA ALA A 235 1.35 -15.53 3.36
C ALA A 235 0.75 -15.02 2.03
N ALA A 236 -0.43 -14.43 2.08
CA ALA A 236 -1.06 -13.81 0.92
C ALA A 236 -0.20 -12.67 0.38
N MET A 237 0.27 -11.77 1.26
CA MET A 237 1.12 -10.65 0.85
C MET A 237 2.43 -11.11 0.23
N ALA A 238 3.11 -12.11 0.78
CA ALA A 238 4.35 -12.65 0.21
C ALA A 238 4.11 -13.26 -1.19
N ARG A 239 2.99 -13.95 -1.39
CA ARG A 239 2.61 -14.56 -2.67
C ARG A 239 2.31 -13.50 -3.75
N LEU A 240 1.70 -12.39 -3.39
CA LEU A 240 1.26 -11.34 -4.32
C LEU A 240 2.30 -10.23 -4.52
N ALA A 241 3.27 -10.12 -3.61
CA ALA A 241 4.32 -9.11 -3.65
C ALA A 241 5.02 -8.99 -5.01
N PRO A 242 5.37 -10.07 -5.74
CA PRO A 242 6.05 -9.93 -7.02
C PRO A 242 5.29 -9.08 -8.04
N ALA A 243 3.96 -9.24 -8.16
CA ALA A 243 3.16 -8.43 -9.07
C ALA A 243 2.99 -6.99 -8.57
N VAL A 244 2.81 -6.81 -7.26
CA VAL A 244 2.72 -5.50 -6.63
C VAL A 244 4.01 -4.72 -6.88
N ASP A 245 5.17 -5.34 -6.67
CA ASP A 245 6.48 -4.71 -6.84
C ASP A 245 6.75 -4.35 -8.30
N LEU A 246 6.39 -5.23 -9.24
CA LEU A 246 6.45 -4.95 -10.67
C LEU A 246 5.55 -3.76 -11.05
N PHE A 247 4.33 -3.70 -10.53
CA PHE A 247 3.42 -2.58 -10.78
C PHE A 247 4.00 -1.26 -10.24
N LEU A 248 4.51 -1.25 -9.01
CA LEU A 248 5.10 -0.07 -8.40
C LEU A 248 6.39 0.38 -9.10
N ALA A 249 7.21 -0.55 -9.57
CA ALA A 249 8.39 -0.23 -10.37
C ALA A 249 7.98 0.34 -11.73
N ALA A 250 7.06 -0.32 -12.43
CA ALA A 250 6.59 0.07 -13.76
C ALA A 250 5.97 1.46 -13.78
N TYR A 251 4.98 1.68 -12.95
CA TYR A 251 4.13 2.88 -13.02
C TYR A 251 4.45 3.91 -11.94
N GLY A 252 4.97 3.49 -10.80
CA GLY A 252 5.46 4.41 -9.78
C GLY A 252 6.79 5.05 -10.16
N ARG A 253 7.74 4.27 -10.70
CA ARG A 253 9.09 4.72 -11.05
C ARG A 253 9.39 4.81 -12.54
N GLY A 254 8.48 4.39 -13.41
CA GLY A 254 8.67 4.46 -14.86
C GLY A 254 9.59 3.37 -15.43
N ASP A 255 9.73 2.23 -14.76
CA ASP A 255 10.58 1.11 -15.21
C ASP A 255 9.88 0.32 -16.33
N ALA A 256 10.34 0.53 -17.58
CA ALA A 256 9.79 -0.14 -18.75
C ALA A 256 9.99 -1.67 -18.73
N LYS A 257 11.09 -2.17 -18.10
CA LYS A 257 11.34 -3.60 -17.97
C LYS A 257 10.34 -4.23 -17.00
N ALA A 258 10.09 -3.58 -15.86
CA ALA A 258 9.08 -4.02 -14.92
C ALA A 258 7.66 -4.00 -15.55
N ALA A 259 7.36 -3.01 -16.40
CA ALA A 259 6.09 -2.97 -17.13
C ALA A 259 5.92 -4.14 -18.09
N ALA A 260 6.96 -4.55 -18.80
CA ALA A 260 6.95 -5.75 -19.64
C ALA A 260 6.76 -7.02 -18.79
N GLN A 261 7.53 -7.17 -17.72
CA GLN A 261 7.43 -8.33 -16.82
C GLN A 261 6.04 -8.43 -16.16
N LEU A 262 5.40 -7.31 -15.81
CA LEU A 262 4.06 -7.32 -15.23
C LEU A 262 3.01 -7.82 -16.23
N LYS A 263 3.15 -7.50 -17.52
CA LYS A 263 2.24 -8.01 -18.56
C LYS A 263 2.32 -9.52 -18.72
N ASP A 264 3.51 -10.07 -18.53
CA ASP A 264 3.80 -11.49 -18.67
C ASP A 264 3.64 -12.25 -17.33
N TRP A 265 3.32 -11.53 -16.23
CA TRP A 265 3.17 -12.15 -14.93
C TRP A 265 1.97 -13.07 -14.89
N THR A 266 2.20 -14.28 -14.40
CA THR A 266 1.16 -15.30 -14.22
C THR A 266 0.81 -15.42 -12.75
N ALA A 267 -0.49 -15.34 -12.43
CA ALA A 267 -0.95 -15.52 -11.07
C ALA A 267 -0.64 -16.94 -10.56
N PRO A 268 -0.25 -17.09 -9.29
CA PRO A 268 -0.11 -18.40 -8.66
C PRO A 268 -1.41 -19.21 -8.71
N ASP A 269 -1.31 -20.53 -8.57
CA ASP A 269 -2.44 -21.44 -8.67
C ASP A 269 -3.62 -21.03 -7.79
N GLY A 270 -4.78 -20.89 -8.44
CA GLY A 270 -6.03 -20.49 -7.82
C GLY A 270 -6.25 -18.98 -7.73
N ASP A 271 -5.23 -18.16 -7.89
CA ASP A 271 -5.37 -16.70 -8.01
C ASP A 271 -5.71 -16.32 -9.46
N ARG A 272 -6.23 -15.12 -9.66
CA ARG A 272 -6.50 -14.58 -11.00
C ARG A 272 -5.83 -13.22 -11.16
N PHE A 273 -5.26 -12.99 -12.32
CA PHE A 273 -4.72 -11.70 -12.73
C PHE A 273 -5.47 -11.21 -13.97
N VAL A 274 -6.09 -10.05 -13.87
CA VAL A 274 -6.89 -9.46 -14.94
C VAL A 274 -6.28 -8.12 -15.31
N VAL A 275 -6.06 -7.93 -16.61
CA VAL A 275 -5.48 -6.68 -17.16
C VAL A 275 -6.50 -6.04 -18.07
N LYS A 276 -6.81 -4.76 -17.83
CA LYS A 276 -7.48 -3.87 -18.76
C LYS A 276 -6.44 -2.94 -19.36
N ALA A 277 -6.14 -3.10 -20.64
CA ALA A 277 -5.34 -2.11 -21.38
C ALA A 277 -6.08 -0.79 -21.50
N ALA A 278 -5.33 0.33 -21.58
CA ALA A 278 -5.90 1.65 -21.83
C ALA A 278 -6.37 1.79 -23.28
#